data_58b6118c9ed1a2885bfdcf466067b08b
#
_entry.id   58b6118c9ed1a2885bfdcf466067b08b
#
_cell.length_a   1.000
_cell.length_b   1.000
_cell.length_c   1.000
_cell.angle_alpha   90.00
_cell.angle_beta   90.00
_cell.angle_gamma   90.00
#
_symmetry.space_group_name_H-M   'P 1'
#
loop_
_entity.id
_entity.type
_entity.pdbx_description
1 polymer ?
#
loop_
_entity_poly.entity_id
_entity_poly.type
_entity_poly.pdbx_seq_one_letter_code
_entity_poly.pdbx_strand_id
1 'polypeptide(L)'
;IRENEPLIGIVYAPAIKRLFYAGKTFGSFEENKDGIKKIRIRKSDKNKIVAVASSSHLDQKTKDWLVKNNIARTVSIGSSLKFCLVASGEADVYPRFGPTMEWDTAAGDAVLRYAGGRVEYLDGSKFTYGKKNFKNTPFIAKGDF
;
A
#
# COMPACT_ATOMS: atom_id res chain seq x y z
N ILE A 1 4.21 13.19 8.68
CA ILE A 1 4.70 13.77 7.40
C ILE A 1 5.74 14.83 7.70
N ARG A 2 6.85 14.83 6.98
CA ARG A 2 7.89 15.85 6.99
C ARG A 2 8.37 16.04 5.55
N GLU A 3 8.48 17.31 5.12
CA GLU A 3 8.95 17.63 3.76
C GLU A 3 8.17 16.88 2.67
N ASN A 4 6.84 16.87 2.81
CA ASN A 4 5.89 16.20 1.91
C ASN A 4 6.03 14.66 1.82
N GLU A 5 6.75 14.03 2.75
CA GLU A 5 6.94 12.58 2.82
C GLU A 5 6.55 11.99 4.18
N PRO A 6 6.08 10.75 4.22
CA PRO A 6 5.84 10.07 5.49
C PRO A 6 7.18 9.73 6.16
N LEU A 7 7.34 10.14 7.42
CA LEU A 7 8.54 9.88 8.23
C LEU A 7 8.38 8.61 9.07
N ILE A 8 7.21 8.44 9.67
CA ILE A 8 6.82 7.29 10.51
C ILE A 8 5.38 6.96 10.16
N GLY A 9 5.04 5.68 10.20
CA GLY A 9 3.68 5.20 10.04
C GLY A 9 3.38 4.03 10.97
N ILE A 10 2.15 3.99 11.47
CA ILE A 10 1.61 2.88 12.29
C ILE A 10 0.24 2.54 11.75
N VAL A 11 -0.01 1.26 11.48
CA VAL A 11 -1.29 0.72 11.06
C VAL A 11 -1.63 -0.48 11.93
N TYR A 12 -2.73 -0.42 12.67
CA TYR A 12 -3.20 -1.53 13.49
C TYR A 12 -4.53 -2.07 12.98
N ALA A 13 -4.59 -3.38 12.77
CA ALA A 13 -5.78 -4.11 12.35
C ALA A 13 -6.28 -4.99 13.53
N PRO A 14 -7.12 -4.47 14.45
CA PRO A 14 -7.45 -5.14 15.70
C PRO A 14 -8.20 -6.45 15.50
N ALA A 15 -9.06 -6.55 14.50
CA ALA A 15 -9.84 -7.77 14.21
C ALA A 15 -8.97 -8.99 13.89
N ILE A 16 -7.78 -8.78 13.33
CA ILE A 16 -6.83 -9.84 12.98
C ILE A 16 -5.54 -9.76 13.83
N LYS A 17 -5.50 -8.86 14.81
CA LYS A 17 -4.39 -8.65 15.75
C LYS A 17 -3.03 -8.50 15.04
N ARG A 18 -2.99 -7.68 13.97
CA ARG A 18 -1.77 -7.36 13.24
C ARG A 18 -1.46 -5.87 13.40
N LEU A 19 -0.27 -5.55 13.88
CA LEU A 19 0.28 -4.21 13.97
C LEU A 19 1.44 -4.05 12.99
N PHE A 20 1.39 -3.01 12.17
CA PHE A 20 2.47 -2.65 11.25
C PHE A 20 3.01 -1.29 11.64
N TYR A 21 4.32 -1.16 11.69
CA TYR A 21 4.97 0.11 11.97
C TYR A 21 6.27 0.26 11.19
N ALA A 22 6.59 1.49 10.85
CA ALA A 22 7.75 1.78 10.01
C ALA A 22 8.32 3.18 10.27
N GLY A 23 9.59 3.32 9.97
CA GLY A 23 10.27 4.61 9.98
C GLY A 23 11.55 4.60 9.17
N LYS A 24 11.96 5.78 8.75
CA LYS A 24 13.10 5.99 7.85
C LYS A 24 14.41 5.34 8.33
N THR A 25 14.64 5.33 9.63
CA THR A 25 15.91 4.87 10.22
C THR A 25 15.95 3.39 10.57
N PHE A 26 14.78 2.74 10.75
CA PHE A 26 14.72 1.34 11.21
C PHE A 26 14.02 0.38 10.24
N GLY A 27 13.31 0.91 9.20
CA GLY A 27 12.59 0.11 8.22
C GLY A 27 11.16 -0.22 8.65
N SER A 28 10.62 -1.34 8.17
CA SER A 28 9.23 -1.76 8.42
C SER A 28 9.17 -3.08 9.18
N PHE A 29 8.20 -3.17 10.11
CA PHE A 29 7.97 -4.33 10.95
C PHE A 29 6.49 -4.66 11.03
N GLU A 30 6.22 -5.93 11.27
CA GLU A 30 4.91 -6.46 11.66
C GLU A 30 5.03 -7.12 13.02
N GLU A 31 4.07 -6.82 13.90
CA GLU A 31 3.83 -7.54 15.15
C GLU A 31 2.48 -8.24 15.09
N ASN A 32 2.45 -9.51 15.43
CA ASN A 32 1.26 -10.34 15.52
C ASN A 32 1.41 -11.40 16.62
N LYS A 33 0.50 -12.40 16.69
CA LYS A 33 0.54 -13.47 17.69
C LYS A 33 1.84 -14.29 17.68
N ASP A 34 2.57 -14.31 16.56
CA ASP A 34 3.79 -15.08 16.40
C ASP A 34 5.05 -14.25 16.75
N GLY A 35 4.87 -13.00 17.14
CA GLY A 35 5.92 -12.07 17.53
C GLY A 35 6.15 -10.93 16.56
N ILE A 36 7.34 -10.33 16.63
CA ILE A 36 7.76 -9.19 15.81
C ILE A 36 8.69 -9.68 14.71
N LYS A 37 8.43 -9.28 13.47
CA LYS A 37 9.31 -9.56 12.32
C LYS A 37 9.53 -8.32 11.47
N LYS A 38 10.74 -8.16 10.94
CA LYS A 38 11.02 -7.18 9.89
C LYS A 38 10.35 -7.62 8.59
N ILE A 39 9.61 -6.71 7.94
CA ILE A 39 8.94 -6.99 6.68
C ILE A 39 9.62 -6.27 5.53
N ARG A 40 9.51 -6.88 4.35
CA ARG A 40 9.96 -6.33 3.06
C ARG A 40 9.02 -6.76 1.95
N ILE A 41 8.94 -5.95 0.91
CA ILE A 41 8.30 -6.35 -0.34
C ILE A 41 8.93 -7.66 -0.85
N ARG A 42 8.13 -8.45 -1.56
CA ARG A 42 8.64 -9.64 -2.24
C ARG A 42 9.11 -9.31 -3.66
N LYS A 43 9.97 -10.13 -4.21
CA LYS A 43 10.24 -10.15 -5.65
C LYS A 43 8.99 -10.66 -6.38
N SER A 44 8.47 -9.86 -7.28
CA SER A 44 7.24 -10.20 -8.02
C SER A 44 7.52 -11.23 -9.13
N ASP A 45 6.63 -12.19 -9.25
CA ASP A 45 6.57 -13.09 -10.42
C ASP A 45 5.57 -12.51 -11.42
N LYS A 46 6.04 -12.06 -12.58
CA LYS A 46 5.21 -11.42 -13.61
C LYS A 46 4.01 -12.24 -14.07
N ASN A 47 4.06 -13.57 -13.90
CA ASN A 47 2.98 -14.48 -14.25
C ASN A 47 1.99 -14.72 -13.11
N LYS A 48 2.30 -14.25 -11.88
CA LYS A 48 1.54 -14.54 -10.65
C LYS A 48 1.33 -13.29 -9.81
N ILE A 49 1.15 -12.13 -10.44
CA ILE A 49 0.91 -10.87 -9.75
C ILE A 49 -0.37 -10.94 -8.93
N VAL A 50 -0.27 -10.57 -7.67
CA VAL A 50 -1.39 -10.47 -6.73
C VAL A 50 -1.66 -9.00 -6.44
N ALA A 51 -2.86 -8.53 -6.76
CA ALA A 51 -3.31 -7.20 -6.38
C ALA A 51 -4.15 -7.25 -5.09
N VAL A 52 -4.11 -6.17 -4.33
CA VAL A 52 -5.11 -5.91 -3.29
C VAL A 52 -6.07 -4.84 -3.75
N ALA A 53 -7.36 -5.03 -3.50
CA ALA A 53 -8.42 -4.09 -3.88
C ALA A 53 -9.46 -3.95 -2.77
N SER A 54 -10.35 -2.95 -2.88
CA SER A 54 -11.45 -2.78 -1.94
C SER A 54 -12.53 -3.83 -2.19
N SER A 55 -13.09 -4.41 -1.12
CA SER A 55 -14.24 -5.32 -1.23
C SER A 55 -15.54 -4.59 -1.61
N SER A 56 -15.72 -3.37 -1.13
CA SER A 56 -16.96 -2.62 -1.24
C SER A 56 -16.94 -1.50 -2.29
N HIS A 57 -15.78 -1.13 -2.82
CA HIS A 57 -15.60 0.03 -3.69
C HIS A 57 -14.65 -0.29 -4.87
N LEU A 58 -14.85 -1.44 -5.51
CA LEU A 58 -14.12 -1.80 -6.71
C LEU A 58 -14.77 -1.09 -7.91
N ASP A 59 -14.28 0.10 -8.24
CA ASP A 59 -14.75 0.88 -9.39
C ASP A 59 -14.32 0.25 -10.73
N GLN A 60 -14.99 0.68 -11.82
CA GLN A 60 -14.74 0.14 -13.15
C GLN A 60 -13.30 0.40 -13.61
N LYS A 61 -12.72 1.57 -13.31
CA LYS A 61 -11.34 1.92 -13.69
C LYS A 61 -10.33 0.97 -13.04
N THR A 62 -10.56 0.59 -11.77
CA THR A 62 -9.73 -0.41 -11.10
C THR A 62 -9.84 -1.77 -11.77
N LYS A 63 -11.05 -2.21 -12.15
CA LYS A 63 -11.26 -3.48 -12.88
C LYS A 63 -10.53 -3.48 -14.22
N ASP A 64 -10.70 -2.44 -15.00
CA ASP A 64 -10.05 -2.29 -16.32
C ASP A 64 -8.52 -2.31 -16.18
N TRP A 65 -7.99 -1.63 -15.16
CA TRP A 65 -6.56 -1.64 -14.86
C TRP A 65 -6.04 -3.04 -14.50
N LEU A 66 -6.77 -3.78 -13.68
CA LEU A 66 -6.42 -5.16 -13.30
C LEU A 66 -6.35 -6.08 -14.53
N VAL A 67 -7.35 -6.00 -15.42
CA VAL A 67 -7.37 -6.76 -16.68
C VAL A 67 -6.20 -6.37 -17.58
N LYS A 68 -5.99 -5.07 -17.81
CA LYS A 68 -4.91 -4.54 -18.68
C LYS A 68 -3.52 -4.99 -18.22
N ASN A 69 -3.32 -5.16 -16.92
CA ASN A 69 -2.03 -5.55 -16.34
C ASN A 69 -1.91 -7.06 -16.06
N ASN A 70 -2.82 -7.89 -16.60
CA ASN A 70 -2.81 -9.35 -16.46
C ASN A 70 -2.68 -9.81 -14.99
N ILE A 71 -3.46 -9.19 -14.09
CA ILE A 71 -3.40 -9.54 -12.66
C ILE A 71 -3.98 -10.93 -12.44
N ALA A 72 -3.16 -11.86 -11.97
CA ALA A 72 -3.53 -13.26 -11.79
C ALA A 72 -4.54 -13.48 -10.66
N ARG A 73 -4.46 -12.67 -9.60
CA ARG A 73 -5.30 -12.81 -8.41
C ARG A 73 -5.53 -11.46 -7.72
N THR A 74 -6.74 -11.27 -7.22
CA THR A 74 -7.09 -10.11 -6.38
C THR A 74 -7.48 -10.57 -4.98
N VAL A 75 -6.88 -9.97 -3.96
CA VAL A 75 -7.24 -10.14 -2.54
C VAL A 75 -8.06 -8.93 -2.11
N SER A 76 -9.23 -9.20 -1.52
CA SER A 76 -10.13 -8.14 -1.05
C SER A 76 -9.89 -7.84 0.41
N ILE A 77 -9.48 -6.60 0.71
CA ILE A 77 -9.24 -6.12 2.08
C ILE A 77 -9.56 -4.64 2.19
N GLY A 78 -9.95 -4.20 3.40
CA GLY A 78 -10.30 -2.80 3.67
C GLY A 78 -9.11 -1.93 4.07
N SER A 79 -9.34 -0.60 4.04
CA SER A 79 -8.49 0.44 4.66
C SER A 79 -7.01 0.44 4.23
N SER A 80 -6.16 1.07 5.06
CA SER A 80 -4.70 1.18 4.92
C SER A 80 -3.98 -0.17 4.96
N LEU A 81 -4.65 -1.24 5.41
CA LEU A 81 -4.08 -2.59 5.45
C LEU A 81 -3.63 -3.08 4.06
N LYS A 82 -4.21 -2.55 2.97
CA LYS A 82 -3.77 -2.83 1.60
C LYS A 82 -2.30 -2.50 1.35
N PHE A 83 -1.82 -1.38 1.88
CA PHE A 83 -0.39 -1.03 1.82
C PHE A 83 0.46 -2.02 2.60
N CYS A 84 -0.03 -2.45 3.77
CA CYS A 84 0.68 -3.37 4.64
C CYS A 84 0.84 -4.76 4.01
N LEU A 85 -0.17 -5.25 3.27
CA LEU A 85 -0.07 -6.52 2.55
C LEU A 85 0.94 -6.48 1.40
N VAL A 86 1.08 -5.35 0.72
CA VAL A 86 2.15 -5.16 -0.26
C VAL A 86 3.51 -5.08 0.44
N ALA A 87 3.60 -4.36 1.55
CA ALA A 87 4.82 -4.19 2.33
C ALA A 87 5.34 -5.51 2.93
N SER A 88 4.43 -6.41 3.35
CA SER A 88 4.78 -7.73 3.92
C SER A 88 5.03 -8.81 2.85
N GLY A 89 4.88 -8.46 1.55
CA GLY A 89 5.07 -9.41 0.44
C GLY A 89 3.92 -10.39 0.25
N GLU A 90 2.77 -10.18 0.87
CA GLU A 90 1.55 -10.97 0.66
C GLU A 90 0.84 -10.62 -0.64
N ALA A 91 1.07 -9.39 -1.14
CA ALA A 91 0.61 -8.91 -2.43
C ALA A 91 1.73 -8.12 -3.13
N ASP A 92 1.52 -7.80 -4.40
CA ASP A 92 2.50 -7.10 -5.23
C ASP A 92 2.09 -5.65 -5.49
N VAL A 93 0.78 -5.37 -5.57
CA VAL A 93 0.28 -4.06 -6.01
C VAL A 93 -1.09 -3.72 -5.43
N TYR A 94 -1.29 -2.43 -5.17
CA TYR A 94 -2.57 -1.84 -4.77
C TYR A 94 -2.89 -0.64 -5.69
N PRO A 95 -3.71 -0.84 -6.74
CA PRO A 95 -4.22 0.26 -7.56
C PRO A 95 -5.39 0.96 -6.86
N ARG A 96 -5.41 2.29 -6.90
CA ARG A 96 -6.50 3.10 -6.34
C ARG A 96 -6.91 4.21 -7.30
N PHE A 97 -8.08 4.12 -7.89
CA PHE A 97 -8.67 5.10 -8.79
C PHE A 97 -9.74 5.97 -8.12
N GLY A 98 -10.46 5.42 -7.17
CA GLY A 98 -11.44 6.17 -6.39
C GLY A 98 -10.78 7.16 -5.42
N PRO A 99 -11.50 8.21 -5.01
CA PRO A 99 -10.96 9.26 -4.16
C PRO A 99 -10.54 8.73 -2.78
N THR A 100 -9.48 9.32 -2.23
CA THR A 100 -9.02 9.13 -0.85
C THR A 100 -8.47 10.44 -0.32
N MET A 101 -8.24 10.49 0.98
CA MET A 101 -7.59 11.62 1.63
C MET A 101 -6.17 11.24 2.08
N GLU A 102 -5.33 12.24 2.33
CA GLU A 102 -3.95 11.98 2.76
C GLU A 102 -3.86 11.18 4.06
N TRP A 103 -4.79 11.36 4.98
CA TRP A 103 -4.87 10.58 6.23
C TRP A 103 -5.27 9.12 6.03
N ASP A 104 -5.89 8.77 4.89
CA ASP A 104 -6.18 7.38 4.53
C ASP A 104 -4.93 6.63 4.04
N THR A 105 -3.89 7.35 3.65
CA THR A 105 -2.74 6.79 2.94
C THR A 105 -1.42 6.94 3.67
N ALA A 106 -1.21 8.02 4.42
CA ALA A 106 0.09 8.41 4.95
C ALA A 106 0.78 7.35 5.81
N ALA A 107 0.05 6.71 6.72
CA ALA A 107 0.62 5.66 7.58
C ALA A 107 0.96 4.40 6.78
N GLY A 108 0.06 3.97 5.89
CA GLY A 108 0.28 2.81 5.03
C GLY A 108 1.42 3.02 4.02
N ASP A 109 1.52 4.22 3.44
CA ASP A 109 2.64 4.58 2.55
C ASP A 109 3.99 4.51 3.29
N ALA A 110 4.07 5.00 4.54
CA ALA A 110 5.29 4.85 5.34
C ALA A 110 5.67 3.37 5.50
N VAL A 111 4.70 2.50 5.85
CA VAL A 111 4.94 1.07 6.00
C VAL A 111 5.43 0.45 4.70
N LEU A 112 4.80 0.76 3.57
CA LEU A 112 5.20 0.24 2.27
C LEU A 112 6.57 0.76 1.84
N ARG A 113 6.80 2.07 1.93
CA ARG A 113 8.02 2.75 1.48
C ARG A 113 9.25 2.24 2.21
N TYR A 114 9.18 2.08 3.53
CA TYR A 114 10.29 1.59 4.33
C TYR A 114 10.43 0.06 4.34
N ALA A 115 9.50 -0.65 3.70
CA ALA A 115 9.65 -2.06 3.31
C ALA A 115 10.32 -2.24 1.94
N GLY A 116 10.65 -1.14 1.24
CA GLY A 116 11.29 -1.14 -0.07
C GLY A 116 10.32 -0.96 -1.25
N GLY A 117 9.02 -0.76 -1.00
CA GLY A 117 8.03 -0.45 -2.02
C GLY A 117 7.91 1.05 -2.29
N ARG A 118 6.91 1.44 -3.09
CA ARG A 118 6.67 2.83 -3.46
C ARG A 118 5.20 3.11 -3.77
N VAL A 119 4.82 4.37 -3.65
CA VAL A 119 3.53 4.88 -4.15
C VAL A 119 3.82 5.90 -5.23
N GLU A 120 3.14 5.78 -6.36
CA GLU A 120 3.31 6.62 -7.54
C GLU A 120 1.95 7.09 -8.06
N TYR A 121 1.92 8.27 -8.66
CA TYR A 121 0.80 8.67 -9.48
C TYR A 121 0.74 7.85 -10.78
N LEU A 122 -0.35 7.96 -11.55
CA LEU A 122 -0.55 7.16 -12.77
C LEU A 122 0.48 7.48 -13.86
N ASP A 123 1.08 8.65 -13.83
CA ASP A 123 2.16 9.08 -14.73
C ASP A 123 3.57 8.60 -14.28
N GLY A 124 3.63 7.85 -13.18
CA GLY A 124 4.88 7.36 -12.61
C GLY A 124 5.60 8.35 -11.71
N SER A 125 5.08 9.56 -11.54
CA SER A 125 5.68 10.54 -10.63
C SER A 125 5.48 10.15 -9.17
N LYS A 126 6.37 10.64 -8.31
CA LYS A 126 6.39 10.33 -6.88
C LYS A 126 5.15 10.87 -6.16
N PHE A 127 4.48 10.01 -5.40
CA PHE A 127 3.36 10.40 -4.56
C PHE A 127 3.84 11.23 -3.36
N THR A 128 3.22 12.38 -3.15
CA THR A 128 3.60 13.36 -2.14
C THR A 128 2.41 13.79 -1.28
N TYR A 129 2.69 14.44 -0.16
CA TYR A 129 1.73 14.94 0.83
C TYR A 129 1.75 16.46 0.93
N GLY A 130 0.76 17.05 1.61
CA GLY A 130 0.60 18.50 1.69
C GLY A 130 -0.18 19.10 0.52
N LYS A 131 -1.01 18.27 -0.14
CA LYS A 131 -1.87 18.72 -1.25
C LYS A 131 -2.96 19.68 -0.77
N LYS A 132 -3.42 20.55 -1.67
CA LYS A 132 -4.60 21.38 -1.42
C LYS A 132 -5.80 20.50 -1.03
N ASN A 133 -6.44 20.83 0.08
CA ASN A 133 -7.57 20.10 0.67
C ASN A 133 -7.24 18.63 1.05
N PHE A 134 -5.97 18.25 1.13
CA PHE A 134 -5.50 16.91 1.50
C PHE A 134 -6.11 15.76 0.66
N LYS A 135 -6.60 16.05 -0.52
CA LYS A 135 -7.25 15.08 -1.41
C LYS A 135 -6.22 14.41 -2.32
N ASN A 136 -6.25 13.08 -2.36
CA ASN A 136 -5.43 12.30 -3.27
C ASN A 136 -6.11 12.15 -4.64
N THR A 137 -5.30 12.25 -5.68
CA THR A 137 -5.64 11.76 -7.03
C THR A 137 -5.35 10.26 -7.13
N PRO A 138 -5.76 9.56 -8.21
CA PRO A 138 -5.46 8.15 -8.40
C PRO A 138 -3.98 7.83 -8.27
N PHE A 139 -3.67 6.67 -7.67
CA PHE A 139 -2.30 6.22 -7.43
C PHE A 139 -2.17 4.70 -7.53
N ILE A 140 -0.93 4.23 -7.66
CA ILE A 140 -0.54 2.83 -7.57
C ILE A 140 0.48 2.67 -6.45
N ALA A 141 0.14 1.87 -5.45
CA ALA A 141 1.08 1.44 -4.41
C ALA A 141 1.61 0.05 -4.79
N LYS A 142 2.92 -0.12 -4.87
CA LYS A 142 3.52 -1.34 -5.41
C LYS A 142 4.84 -1.72 -4.74
N GLY A 143 5.13 -3.04 -4.77
CA GLY A 143 6.42 -3.61 -4.42
C GLY A 143 7.40 -3.54 -5.59
N ASP A 144 7.90 -4.70 -6.00
CA ASP A 144 8.81 -4.88 -7.15
C ASP A 144 8.06 -5.05 -8.49
N PHE A 145 6.83 -4.53 -8.55
CA PHE A 145 5.93 -4.61 -9.72
C PHE A 145 6.15 -3.43 -10.67
#